data_249a6264d28589f8570d462797baa1ed
#
_entry.id   249a6264d28589f8570d462797baa1ed
#
_cell.length_a   1.000
_cell.length_b   1.000
_cell.length_c   1.000
_cell.angle_alpha   90.00
_cell.angle_beta   90.00
_cell.angle_gamma   90.00
#
_symmetry.space_group_name_H-M   'P 1'
#
loop_
_entity.id
_entity.type
_entity.pdbx_description
1 polymer ?
#
loop_
_entity_poly.entity_id
_entity_poly.type
_entity_poly.pdbx_seq_one_letter_code
_entity_poly.pdbx_strand_id
1 'polypeptide(L)'
;MANFYTDNKDLKFRLSHPLMHKIVALKENNFSEKDKWEYAPIDFEDASDCYDKVLEIVGDISGNIVAANAHDVDKEGPLLENNEVKYARGTQENYDALVKAGMIGMSLPRKYDGLNFPLMPYVMAAEIVSRADAGFCNIWGLQDCAETI
;
A
#
# COMPACT_ATOMS: atom_id res chain seq x y z
N MET A 1 -20.31 -1.84 -2.64
CA MET A 1 -19.07 -2.02 -1.90
C MET A 1 -18.32 -0.69 -1.93
N ALA A 2 -17.78 -0.23 -0.81
CA ALA A 2 -17.01 1.01 -0.75
C ALA A 2 -15.59 0.75 -1.28
N ASN A 3 -15.05 1.66 -2.09
CA ASN A 3 -13.66 1.59 -2.49
C ASN A 3 -13.04 2.98 -2.26
N PHE A 4 -12.13 3.06 -1.29
CA PHE A 4 -11.59 4.33 -0.81
C PHE A 4 -10.58 4.99 -1.75
N TYR A 5 -10.24 4.33 -2.84
CA TYR A 5 -9.48 4.92 -3.94
C TYR A 5 -10.41 5.45 -5.03
N THR A 6 -11.34 4.62 -5.53
CA THR A 6 -12.17 4.99 -6.67
C THR A 6 -13.19 6.10 -6.35
N ASP A 7 -13.54 6.28 -5.07
CA ASP A 7 -14.40 7.37 -4.60
C ASP A 7 -13.64 8.69 -4.33
N ASN A 8 -12.29 8.67 -4.42
CA ASN A 8 -11.43 9.82 -4.15
C ASN A 8 -10.76 10.35 -5.43
N LYS A 9 -11.37 11.38 -6.01
CA LYS A 9 -10.87 12.02 -7.24
C LYS A 9 -9.51 12.71 -7.08
N ASP A 10 -9.17 13.16 -5.87
CA ASP A 10 -7.91 13.83 -5.59
C ASP A 10 -6.72 12.86 -5.69
N LEU A 11 -6.89 11.60 -5.28
CA LEU A 11 -5.87 10.57 -5.46
C LEU A 11 -5.62 10.30 -6.95
N LYS A 12 -6.67 10.14 -7.75
CA LYS A 12 -6.53 9.98 -9.21
C LYS A 12 -5.86 11.17 -9.88
N PHE A 13 -6.20 12.38 -9.47
CA PHE A 13 -5.55 13.60 -9.94
C PHE A 13 -4.05 13.62 -9.60
N ARG A 14 -3.65 13.20 -8.39
CA ARG A 14 -2.23 13.13 -8.00
C ARG A 14 -1.47 12.11 -8.82
N LEU A 15 -2.05 10.93 -9.09
CA LEU A 15 -1.41 9.90 -9.90
C LEU A 15 -1.17 10.37 -11.35
N SER A 16 -2.08 11.19 -11.89
CA SER A 16 -1.96 11.77 -13.23
C SER A 16 -1.06 13.03 -13.32
N HIS A 17 -0.42 13.44 -12.21
CA HIS A 17 0.40 14.64 -12.19
C HIS A 17 1.61 14.52 -13.15
N PRO A 18 1.94 15.55 -13.97
CA PRO A 18 3.02 15.48 -14.97
C PRO A 18 4.39 15.09 -14.41
N LEU A 19 4.68 15.40 -13.14
CA LEU A 19 5.93 14.99 -12.49
C LEU A 19 6.04 13.48 -12.27
N MET A 20 4.94 12.72 -12.36
CA MET A 20 4.98 11.26 -12.21
C MET A 20 5.85 10.61 -13.27
N HIS A 21 5.86 11.10 -14.51
CA HIS A 21 6.79 10.62 -15.54
C HIS A 21 8.25 10.64 -15.07
N LYS A 22 8.67 11.76 -14.46
CA LYS A 22 10.05 11.90 -13.97
C LYS A 22 10.31 11.01 -12.74
N ILE A 23 9.36 10.95 -11.81
CA ILE A 23 9.47 10.15 -10.58
C ILE A 23 9.61 8.68 -10.93
N VAL A 24 8.74 8.17 -11.82
CA VAL A 24 8.75 6.77 -12.24
C VAL A 24 10.03 6.45 -13.03
N ALA A 25 10.42 7.30 -13.97
CA ALA A 25 11.66 7.10 -14.72
C ALA A 25 12.90 7.02 -13.81
N LEU A 26 12.94 7.82 -12.73
CA LEU A 26 14.03 7.77 -11.75
C LEU A 26 13.98 6.47 -10.91
N LYS A 27 12.82 6.09 -10.39
CA LYS A 27 12.67 4.87 -9.57
C LYS A 27 12.95 3.60 -10.39
N GLU A 28 12.48 3.56 -11.63
CA GLU A 28 12.67 2.44 -12.56
C GLU A 28 14.01 2.49 -13.32
N ASN A 29 14.88 3.44 -12.98
CA ASN A 29 16.15 3.64 -13.68
C ASN A 29 15.98 3.60 -15.22
N ASN A 30 15.03 4.40 -15.72
CA ASN A 30 14.59 4.43 -17.12
C ASN A 30 14.18 3.03 -17.64
N PHE A 31 13.46 2.26 -16.83
CA PHE A 31 12.94 0.92 -17.17
C PHE A 31 14.03 -0.09 -17.55
N SER A 32 15.22 0.03 -16.92
CA SER A 32 16.37 -0.82 -17.20
C SER A 32 16.20 -2.27 -16.74
N GLU A 33 15.19 -2.55 -15.91
CA GLU A 33 14.91 -3.89 -15.38
C GLU A 33 13.74 -4.61 -16.09
N LYS A 34 13.16 -4.02 -17.13
CA LYS A 34 11.98 -4.54 -17.83
C LYS A 34 12.12 -5.99 -18.37
N ASP A 35 13.34 -6.39 -18.73
CA ASP A 35 13.62 -7.72 -19.23
C ASP A 35 14.19 -8.65 -18.15
N LYS A 36 14.37 -8.14 -16.92
CA LYS A 36 14.97 -8.88 -15.80
C LYS A 36 13.93 -9.49 -14.87
N TRP A 37 12.79 -8.81 -14.70
CA TRP A 37 11.71 -9.21 -13.82
C TRP A 37 10.39 -9.21 -14.59
N GLU A 38 9.63 -10.30 -14.51
CA GLU A 38 8.36 -10.46 -15.22
C GLU A 38 7.33 -9.34 -14.93
N TYR A 39 7.37 -8.80 -13.70
CA TYR A 39 6.46 -7.75 -13.23
C TYR A 39 7.10 -6.35 -13.25
N ALA A 40 8.27 -6.18 -13.85
CA ALA A 40 8.85 -4.85 -14.03
C ALA A 40 8.16 -4.12 -15.19
N PRO A 41 7.75 -2.86 -15.02
CA PRO A 41 7.08 -2.12 -16.07
C PRO A 41 8.00 -1.88 -17.28
N ILE A 42 7.41 -1.93 -18.46
CA ILE A 42 8.14 -1.71 -19.71
C ILE A 42 8.29 -0.22 -20.05
N ASP A 43 7.34 0.60 -19.58
CA ASP A 43 7.29 2.04 -19.78
C ASP A 43 6.44 2.73 -18.69
N PHE A 44 6.21 4.03 -18.87
CA PHE A 44 5.45 4.82 -17.91
C PHE A 44 3.96 4.45 -17.87
N GLU A 45 3.36 4.18 -19.01
CA GLU A 45 1.95 3.81 -19.13
C GLU A 45 1.67 2.50 -18.37
N ASP A 46 2.51 1.49 -18.58
CA ASP A 46 2.42 0.21 -17.88
C ASP A 46 2.63 0.36 -16.37
N ALA A 47 3.60 1.18 -15.94
CA ALA A 47 3.81 1.49 -14.54
C ALA A 47 2.58 2.19 -13.92
N SER A 48 2.03 3.18 -14.62
CA SER A 48 0.86 3.95 -14.16
C SER A 48 -0.38 3.08 -14.02
N ASP A 49 -0.62 2.20 -14.98
CA ASP A 49 -1.72 1.22 -14.95
C ASP A 49 -1.56 0.24 -13.78
N CYS A 50 -0.33 -0.20 -13.50
CA CYS A 50 -0.04 -1.03 -12.35
C CYS A 50 -0.35 -0.31 -11.04
N TYR A 51 0.07 0.96 -10.88
CA TYR A 51 -0.20 1.74 -9.67
C TYR A 51 -1.71 1.98 -9.49
N ASP A 52 -2.45 2.29 -10.54
CA ASP A 52 -3.91 2.48 -10.49
C ASP A 52 -4.61 1.19 -9.98
N LYS A 53 -4.26 0.03 -10.53
CA LYS A 53 -4.80 -1.27 -10.11
C LYS A 53 -4.46 -1.62 -8.67
N VAL A 54 -3.21 -1.40 -8.25
CA VAL A 54 -2.79 -1.66 -6.87
C VAL A 54 -3.53 -0.76 -5.89
N LEU A 55 -3.68 0.53 -6.19
CA LEU A 55 -4.43 1.46 -5.35
C LEU A 55 -5.93 1.10 -5.31
N GLU A 56 -6.50 0.57 -6.38
CA GLU A 56 -7.87 0.06 -6.39
C GLU A 56 -8.03 -1.15 -5.46
N ILE A 57 -7.07 -2.09 -5.46
CA ILE A 57 -7.07 -3.24 -4.54
C ILE A 57 -6.96 -2.77 -3.09
N VAL A 58 -6.03 -1.87 -2.79
CA VAL A 58 -5.89 -1.29 -1.44
C VAL A 58 -7.17 -0.56 -1.03
N GLY A 59 -7.79 0.17 -1.96
CA GLY A 59 -9.06 0.87 -1.73
C GLY A 59 -10.23 -0.06 -1.40
N ASP A 60 -10.30 -1.19 -2.07
CA ASP A 60 -11.33 -2.21 -1.82
C ASP A 60 -11.14 -2.87 -0.44
N ILE A 61 -9.94 -3.32 -0.12
CA ILE A 61 -9.61 -3.91 1.18
C ILE A 61 -9.87 -2.90 2.30
N SER A 62 -9.42 -1.66 2.12
CA SER A 62 -9.62 -0.60 3.12
C SER A 62 -11.09 -0.29 3.36
N GLY A 63 -11.90 -0.20 2.32
CA GLY A 63 -13.32 0.12 2.43
C GLY A 63 -14.20 -1.01 2.95
N ASN A 64 -13.87 -2.26 2.65
CA ASN A 64 -14.73 -3.41 2.93
C ASN A 64 -14.24 -4.32 4.06
N ILE A 65 -12.96 -4.26 4.43
CA ILE A 65 -12.38 -5.06 5.52
C ILE A 65 -11.93 -4.14 6.66
N VAL A 66 -10.97 -3.25 6.40
CA VAL A 66 -10.36 -2.43 7.46
C VAL A 66 -11.38 -1.49 8.11
N ALA A 67 -12.10 -0.70 7.31
CA ALA A 67 -13.12 0.22 7.85
C ALA A 67 -14.30 -0.50 8.52
N ALA A 68 -14.61 -1.71 8.06
CA ALA A 68 -15.72 -2.49 8.60
C ALA A 68 -15.49 -2.96 10.04
N ASN A 69 -14.24 -3.20 10.43
CA ASN A 69 -13.89 -3.69 11.78
C ASN A 69 -13.19 -2.63 12.66
N ALA A 70 -12.89 -1.44 12.13
CA ALA A 70 -12.12 -0.40 12.83
C ALA A 70 -12.69 -0.03 14.22
N HIS A 71 -14.03 0.06 14.35
CA HIS A 71 -14.66 0.33 15.64
C HIS A 71 -14.41 -0.78 16.67
N ASP A 72 -14.50 -2.04 16.26
CA ASP A 72 -14.29 -3.18 17.14
C ASP A 72 -12.81 -3.32 17.51
N VAL A 73 -11.90 -3.04 16.58
CA VAL A 73 -10.45 -2.97 16.81
C VAL A 73 -10.10 -1.90 17.85
N ASP A 74 -10.67 -0.69 17.72
CA ASP A 74 -10.45 0.40 18.68
C ASP A 74 -10.98 0.04 20.08
N LYS A 75 -12.14 -0.62 20.17
CA LYS A 75 -12.76 -1.03 21.42
C LYS A 75 -12.01 -2.18 22.10
N GLU A 76 -11.53 -3.17 21.35
CA GLU A 76 -10.75 -4.31 21.87
C GLU A 76 -9.36 -3.86 22.32
N GLY A 77 -8.69 -3.05 21.47
CA GLY A 77 -7.35 -2.54 21.72
C GLY A 77 -6.26 -3.61 21.79
N PRO A 78 -5.00 -3.21 21.90
CA PRO A 78 -3.89 -4.14 22.16
C PRO A 78 -3.85 -4.55 23.63
N LEU A 79 -3.55 -5.83 23.90
CA LEU A 79 -3.39 -6.38 25.24
C LEU A 79 -1.93 -6.78 25.47
N LEU A 80 -1.43 -6.55 26.69
CA LEU A 80 -0.13 -7.05 27.12
C LEU A 80 -0.33 -8.30 27.99
N GLU A 81 0.05 -9.47 27.47
CA GLU A 81 0.00 -10.73 28.19
C GLU A 81 1.35 -11.44 28.14
N ASN A 82 1.85 -11.87 29.26
CA ASN A 82 3.14 -12.60 29.38
C ASN A 82 4.33 -11.86 28.73
N ASN A 83 4.38 -10.53 28.83
CA ASN A 83 5.36 -9.65 28.19
C ASN A 83 5.29 -9.61 26.65
N GLU A 84 4.20 -10.09 26.06
CA GLU A 84 3.93 -10.03 24.63
C GLU A 84 2.72 -9.15 24.34
N VAL A 85 2.81 -8.34 23.27
CA VAL A 85 1.68 -7.55 22.80
C VAL A 85 0.81 -8.42 21.89
N LYS A 86 -0.46 -8.55 22.24
CA LYS A 86 -1.48 -9.16 21.40
C LYS A 86 -2.35 -8.07 20.79
N TYR A 87 -2.36 -7.99 19.48
CA TYR A 87 -3.23 -7.08 18.77
C TYR A 87 -4.67 -7.59 18.76
N ALA A 88 -5.62 -6.66 18.59
CA ALA A 88 -7.00 -6.98 18.35
C ALA A 88 -7.14 -7.95 17.15
N ARG A 89 -8.14 -8.82 17.20
CA ARG A 89 -8.38 -9.81 16.13
C ARG A 89 -8.53 -9.15 14.76
N GLY A 90 -9.28 -8.04 14.68
CA GLY A 90 -9.46 -7.32 13.42
C GLY A 90 -8.16 -6.73 12.88
N THR A 91 -7.20 -6.33 13.73
CA THR A 91 -5.86 -5.89 13.31
C THR A 91 -5.14 -7.00 12.53
N GLN A 92 -5.19 -8.24 13.02
CA GLN A 92 -4.58 -9.38 12.34
C GLN A 92 -5.29 -9.69 11.01
N GLU A 93 -6.63 -9.67 11.01
CA GLU A 93 -7.42 -9.86 9.79
C GLU A 93 -7.10 -8.82 8.71
N ASN A 94 -6.96 -7.56 9.09
CA ASN A 94 -6.58 -6.46 8.20
C ASN A 94 -5.18 -6.67 7.61
N TYR A 95 -4.22 -7.04 8.46
CA TYR A 95 -2.86 -7.31 8.03
C TYR A 95 -2.80 -8.49 7.05
N ASP A 96 -3.46 -9.60 7.38
CA ASP A 96 -3.51 -10.81 6.55
C ASP A 96 -4.15 -10.53 5.18
N ALA A 97 -5.17 -9.67 5.12
CA ALA A 97 -5.81 -9.27 3.87
C ALA A 97 -4.82 -8.52 2.94
N LEU A 98 -4.06 -7.57 3.48
CA LEU A 98 -3.06 -6.83 2.70
C LEU A 98 -1.84 -7.69 2.32
N VAL A 99 -1.39 -8.58 3.21
CA VAL A 99 -0.34 -9.58 2.89
C VAL A 99 -0.78 -10.48 1.75
N LYS A 100 -1.99 -11.04 1.84
CA LYS A 100 -2.54 -11.92 0.80
C LYS A 100 -2.69 -11.22 -0.55
N ALA A 101 -2.95 -9.92 -0.55
CA ALA A 101 -3.02 -9.10 -1.75
C ALA A 101 -1.64 -8.67 -2.26
N GLY A 102 -0.54 -9.03 -1.59
CA GLY A 102 0.83 -8.65 -1.98
C GLY A 102 1.19 -7.19 -1.67
N MET A 103 0.48 -6.56 -0.72
CA MET A 103 0.66 -5.14 -0.40
C MET A 103 1.69 -4.91 0.73
N ILE A 104 2.68 -5.79 0.83
CA ILE A 104 3.84 -5.65 1.72
C ILE A 104 5.10 -5.52 0.86
N GLY A 105 6.00 -4.61 1.24
CA GLY A 105 7.22 -4.32 0.47
C GLY A 105 6.94 -3.50 -0.80
N MET A 106 5.91 -2.65 -0.79
CA MET A 106 5.53 -1.85 -1.96
C MET A 106 6.69 -1.00 -2.50
N SER A 107 7.47 -0.36 -1.64
CA SER A 107 8.59 0.50 -2.02
C SER A 107 9.92 -0.26 -2.14
N LEU A 108 10.02 -1.48 -1.56
CA LEU A 108 11.24 -2.28 -1.59
C LEU A 108 11.66 -2.63 -3.02
N PRO A 109 12.98 -2.65 -3.28
CA PRO A 109 13.52 -3.11 -4.56
C PRO A 109 13.10 -4.55 -4.90
N ARG A 110 12.90 -4.83 -6.20
CA ARG A 110 12.52 -6.16 -6.71
C ARG A 110 13.48 -7.28 -6.31
N LYS A 111 14.76 -6.99 -6.13
CA LYS A 111 15.75 -7.96 -5.64
C LYS A 111 15.47 -8.51 -4.24
N TYR A 112 14.55 -7.88 -3.51
CA TYR A 112 14.08 -8.31 -2.19
C TYR A 112 12.58 -8.67 -2.23
N ASP A 113 12.08 -9.09 -3.38
CA ASP A 113 10.68 -9.43 -3.64
C ASP A 113 9.68 -8.26 -3.43
N GLY A 114 10.17 -7.01 -3.46
CA GLY A 114 9.34 -5.82 -3.39
C GLY A 114 8.77 -5.40 -4.75
N LEU A 115 7.79 -4.51 -4.74
CA LEU A 115 7.16 -3.99 -5.95
C LEU A 115 7.95 -2.84 -6.61
N ASN A 116 8.96 -2.31 -5.93
CA ASN A 116 9.77 -1.16 -6.39
C ASN A 116 8.96 0.10 -6.70
N PHE A 117 7.83 0.31 -6.01
CA PHE A 117 7.01 1.50 -6.23
C PHE A 117 7.73 2.77 -5.80
N PRO A 118 7.54 3.89 -6.53
CA PRO A 118 7.92 5.21 -6.02
C PRO A 118 7.16 5.54 -4.73
N LEU A 119 7.72 6.45 -3.94
CA LEU A 119 7.10 6.87 -2.69
C LEU A 119 5.67 7.42 -2.87
N MET A 120 5.37 8.05 -4.00
CA MET A 120 4.04 8.65 -4.24
C MET A 120 2.89 7.63 -4.19
N PRO A 121 2.86 6.54 -4.99
CA PRO A 121 1.81 5.52 -4.88
C PRO A 121 1.76 4.87 -3.49
N TYR A 122 2.90 4.68 -2.83
CA TYR A 122 2.93 4.15 -1.47
C TYR A 122 2.25 5.09 -0.46
N VAL A 123 2.53 6.39 -0.49
CA VAL A 123 1.88 7.39 0.38
C VAL A 123 0.39 7.49 0.08
N MET A 124 -0.02 7.36 -1.18
CA MET A 124 -1.43 7.31 -1.55
C MET A 124 -2.12 6.07 -0.96
N ALA A 125 -1.47 4.90 -0.99
CA ALA A 125 -1.95 3.69 -0.34
C ALA A 125 -2.07 3.88 1.18
N ALA A 126 -1.09 4.52 1.81
CA ALA A 126 -1.13 4.85 3.24
C ALA A 126 -2.28 5.82 3.58
N GLU A 127 -2.56 6.82 2.74
CA GLU A 127 -3.72 7.71 2.88
C GLU A 127 -5.05 6.91 2.85
N ILE A 128 -5.17 5.95 1.92
CA ILE A 128 -6.34 5.08 1.78
C ILE A 128 -6.55 4.22 3.03
N VAL A 129 -5.49 3.55 3.50
CA VAL A 129 -5.53 2.70 4.70
C VAL A 129 -5.80 3.55 5.95
N SER A 130 -5.17 4.72 6.08
CA SER A 130 -5.36 5.64 7.20
C SER A 130 -6.79 6.18 7.28
N ARG A 131 -7.45 6.40 6.14
CA ARG A 131 -8.87 6.77 6.09
C ARG A 131 -9.76 5.67 6.68
N ALA A 132 -9.37 4.41 6.52
CA ALA A 132 -10.11 3.26 7.05
C ALA A 132 -9.86 3.09 8.55
N ASP A 133 -8.59 3.07 8.95
CA ASP A 133 -8.12 2.95 10.33
C ASP A 133 -6.69 3.54 10.45
N ALA A 134 -6.58 4.70 11.08
CA ALA A 134 -5.31 5.39 11.25
C ALA A 134 -4.36 4.65 12.20
N GLY A 135 -4.87 3.95 13.20
CA GLY A 135 -4.09 3.11 14.12
C GLY A 135 -3.47 1.91 13.40
N PHE A 136 -4.27 1.22 12.61
CA PHE A 136 -3.80 0.11 11.77
C PHE A 136 -2.79 0.58 10.71
N CYS A 137 -3.01 1.74 10.10
CA CYS A 137 -2.07 2.31 9.13
C CYS A 137 -0.67 2.52 9.72
N ASN A 138 -0.57 2.85 11.01
CA ASN A 138 0.73 2.94 11.69
C ASN A 138 1.49 1.61 11.68
N ILE A 139 0.79 0.49 11.85
CA ILE A 139 1.41 -0.84 11.83
C ILE A 139 1.83 -1.22 10.40
N TRP A 140 0.89 -1.12 9.45
CA TRP A 140 1.12 -1.48 8.06
C TRP A 140 2.14 -0.55 7.38
N GLY A 141 2.08 0.75 7.66
CA GLY A 141 2.94 1.78 7.05
C GLY A 141 4.41 1.72 7.48
N LEU A 142 4.76 1.00 8.56
CA LEU A 142 6.16 0.84 8.98
C LEU A 142 7.02 0.02 7.99
N GLN A 143 6.41 -0.64 7.01
CA GLN A 143 7.13 -1.38 5.98
C GLN A 143 8.13 -0.51 5.20
N ASP A 144 7.85 0.79 5.03
CA ASP A 144 8.73 1.75 4.35
C ASP A 144 10.06 1.97 5.09
N CYS A 145 10.09 1.77 6.40
CA CYS A 145 11.33 1.85 7.17
C CYS A 145 12.37 0.82 6.70
N ALA A 146 11.95 -0.31 6.17
CA ALA A 146 12.84 -1.34 5.66
C ALA A 146 13.59 -0.94 4.37
N GLU A 147 13.07 0.03 3.60
CA GLU A 147 13.77 0.58 2.42
C GLU A 147 14.98 1.44 2.82
N THR A 148 14.97 1.98 4.03
CA THR A 148 16.00 2.92 4.52
C THR A 148 17.24 2.21 5.07
N ILE A 149 17.15 0.92 5.35
CA ILE A 149 18.23 0.08 5.89
C ILE A 149 19.02 -0.56 4.76
#